data_a0ba090bad414fc5f0fa4a3d26fc33bb
#
_entry.id   a0ba090bad414fc5f0fa4a3d26fc33bb
#
_cell.length_a   1.000
_cell.length_b   1.000
_cell.length_c   1.000
_cell.angle_alpha   90.00
_cell.angle_beta   90.00
_cell.angle_gamma   90.00
#
_symmetry.space_group_name_H-M   'P 1'
#
loop_
_entity.id
_entity.type
_entity.pdbx_description
1 polymer ?
#
loop_
_entity_poly.entity_id
_entity_poly.type
_entity_poly.pdbx_seq_one_letter_code
_entity_poly.pdbx_strand_id
1 'polypeptide(L)'
;MDVTLIDSMGSDLSVVNAARVSFAKVHETFDDDKDTKLINYLAKHNHWSPFGHASLQFHIKAPVFVARQLVKHQIGLTWNEVSRRYVDDKPDFYHPLIWRGKADDKKQGSSDIEIDINPAGHTGPAMVDDYQQAIKNCRWTYEELLRKGVCPEQA
;
A
#
# COMPACT_ATOMS: atom_id res chain seq x y z
N MET A 1 -4.93 2.59 -7.70
CA MET A 1 -3.87 2.52 -6.67
C MET A 1 -2.61 3.08 -7.29
N ASP A 2 -1.99 4.06 -6.63
CA ASP A 2 -0.83 4.75 -7.16
C ASP A 2 0.32 4.67 -6.15
N VAL A 3 1.53 4.43 -6.66
CA VAL A 3 2.75 4.39 -5.87
C VAL A 3 3.80 5.24 -6.57
N THR A 4 4.26 6.28 -5.92
CA THR A 4 5.25 7.21 -6.47
C THR A 4 6.47 7.24 -5.56
N LEU A 5 7.65 6.98 -6.11
CA LEU A 5 8.92 7.19 -5.40
C LEU A 5 9.13 8.70 -5.25
N ILE A 6 9.29 9.15 -4.01
CA ILE A 6 9.54 10.56 -3.69
C ILE A 6 11.03 10.83 -3.57
N ASP A 7 11.72 9.96 -2.82
CA ASP A 7 13.15 10.12 -2.56
C ASP A 7 13.80 8.78 -2.25
N SER A 8 15.13 8.73 -2.36
CA SER A 8 15.94 7.57 -2.01
C SER A 8 17.26 8.00 -1.39
N MET A 9 17.69 7.26 -0.39
CA MET A 9 19.01 7.42 0.22
C MET A 9 19.79 6.11 0.07
N GLY A 10 21.03 6.21 -0.40
CA GLY A 10 21.88 5.04 -0.63
C GLY A 10 21.56 4.34 -1.95
N SER A 11 22.21 3.22 -2.14
CA SER A 11 22.10 2.36 -3.33
C SER A 11 22.57 0.94 -2.99
N ASP A 12 22.55 0.03 -3.95
CA ASP A 12 23.12 -1.30 -3.82
C ASP A 12 24.62 -1.24 -3.43
N LEU A 13 25.36 -0.26 -3.95
CA LEU A 13 26.75 -0.02 -3.55
C LEU A 13 26.86 0.36 -2.06
N SER A 14 25.90 1.11 -1.52
CA SER A 14 25.86 1.45 -0.09
C SER A 14 25.70 0.19 0.77
N VAL A 15 24.83 -0.72 0.38
CA VAL A 15 24.59 -2.01 1.05
C VAL A 15 25.86 -2.87 1.03
N VAL A 16 26.47 -2.97 -0.14
CA VAL A 16 27.69 -3.75 -0.35
C VAL A 16 28.85 -3.19 0.46
N ASN A 17 29.05 -1.87 0.45
CA ASN A 17 30.09 -1.22 1.23
C ASN A 17 29.87 -1.35 2.74
N ALA A 18 28.61 -1.25 3.21
CA ALA A 18 28.27 -1.48 4.60
C ALA A 18 28.65 -2.91 5.05
N ALA A 19 28.44 -3.91 4.21
CA ALA A 19 28.88 -5.28 4.51
C ALA A 19 30.42 -5.41 4.51
N ARG A 20 31.11 -4.73 3.58
CA ARG A 20 32.58 -4.80 3.45
C ARG A 20 33.36 -4.02 4.50
N VAL A 21 32.72 -3.10 5.20
CA VAL A 21 33.32 -2.37 6.33
C VAL A 21 33.96 -3.32 7.34
N SER A 22 33.35 -4.49 7.57
CA SER A 22 33.90 -5.53 8.45
C SER A 22 35.28 -6.05 8.02
N PHE A 23 35.69 -5.81 6.76
CA PHE A 23 36.96 -6.19 6.19
C PHE A 23 37.83 -4.97 5.85
N ALA A 24 37.46 -3.78 6.35
CA ALA A 24 38.10 -2.51 6.06
C ALA A 24 38.25 -2.23 4.53
N LYS A 25 37.22 -2.61 3.75
CA LYS A 25 37.18 -2.45 2.30
C LYS A 25 36.04 -1.54 1.90
N VAL A 26 36.32 -0.69 0.91
CA VAL A 26 35.34 0.19 0.25
C VAL A 26 35.56 0.08 -1.26
N HIS A 27 34.44 0.01 -2.00
CA HIS A 27 34.44 0.04 -3.46
C HIS A 27 33.83 1.36 -3.94
N GLU A 28 34.39 1.94 -4.99
CA GLU A 28 33.87 3.17 -5.60
C GLU A 28 32.78 2.89 -6.63
N THR A 29 32.78 1.68 -7.20
CA THR A 29 31.84 1.26 -8.25
C THR A 29 31.22 -0.08 -7.90
N PHE A 30 29.99 -0.27 -8.34
CA PHE A 30 29.26 -1.52 -8.20
C PHE A 30 29.70 -2.53 -9.27
N ASP A 31 30.03 -3.74 -8.87
CA ASP A 31 30.35 -4.87 -9.75
C ASP A 31 29.11 -5.76 -9.84
N ASP A 32 28.41 -5.72 -10.99
CA ASP A 32 27.13 -6.42 -11.19
C ASP A 32 27.18 -7.90 -10.84
N ASP A 33 28.29 -8.58 -11.16
CA ASP A 33 28.40 -10.02 -10.88
C ASP A 33 28.72 -10.34 -9.43
N LYS A 34 29.68 -9.66 -8.84
CA LYS A 34 30.18 -9.97 -7.50
C LYS A 34 29.30 -9.36 -6.42
N ASP A 35 28.86 -8.12 -6.63
CA ASP A 35 28.10 -7.38 -5.64
C ASP A 35 26.66 -7.85 -5.57
N THR A 36 26.04 -8.19 -6.71
CA THR A 36 24.73 -8.85 -6.74
C THR A 36 24.76 -10.19 -6.00
N LYS A 37 25.83 -11.00 -6.18
CA LYS A 37 25.99 -12.25 -5.43
C LYS A 37 26.11 -12.00 -3.93
N LEU A 38 26.83 -10.96 -3.52
CA LEU A 38 26.96 -10.59 -2.12
C LEU A 38 25.62 -10.15 -1.52
N ILE A 39 24.86 -9.27 -2.20
CA ILE A 39 23.53 -8.85 -1.76
C ILE A 39 22.60 -10.04 -1.60
N ASN A 40 22.56 -10.93 -2.58
CA ASN A 40 21.75 -12.15 -2.51
C ASN A 40 22.18 -13.07 -1.36
N TYR A 41 23.47 -13.19 -1.09
CA TYR A 41 23.99 -13.94 0.04
C TYR A 41 23.54 -13.33 1.38
N LEU A 42 23.69 -12.02 1.55
CA LEU A 42 23.25 -11.30 2.74
C LEU A 42 21.74 -11.48 3.01
N ALA A 43 20.93 -11.33 1.97
CA ALA A 43 19.49 -11.52 2.06
C ALA A 43 19.12 -12.97 2.45
N LYS A 44 19.71 -13.96 1.76
CA LYS A 44 19.46 -15.39 2.01
C LYS A 44 19.82 -15.81 3.45
N HIS A 45 20.86 -15.22 4.01
CA HIS A 45 21.37 -15.55 5.34
C HIS A 45 20.90 -14.60 6.44
N ASN A 46 19.89 -13.75 6.15
CA ASN A 46 19.30 -12.79 7.11
C ASN A 46 20.31 -11.81 7.73
N HIS A 47 21.29 -11.38 6.96
CA HIS A 47 22.21 -10.32 7.38
C HIS A 47 21.60 -8.95 7.07
N TRP A 48 20.75 -8.46 7.97
CA TRP A 48 19.93 -7.27 7.72
C TRP A 48 20.64 -5.94 7.85
N SER A 49 21.67 -5.84 8.69
CA SER A 49 22.30 -4.55 9.00
C SER A 49 22.83 -3.80 7.76
N PRO A 50 23.42 -4.44 6.72
CA PRO A 50 23.84 -3.72 5.53
C PRO A 50 22.67 -3.05 4.78
N PHE A 51 21.49 -3.67 4.76
CA PHE A 51 20.30 -3.10 4.09
C PHE A 51 19.76 -1.86 4.79
N GLY A 52 20.05 -1.67 6.08
CA GLY A 52 19.71 -0.45 6.82
C GLY A 52 20.44 0.81 6.37
N HIS A 53 21.44 0.69 5.47
CA HIS A 53 22.17 1.79 4.89
C HIS A 53 21.57 2.33 3.58
N ALA A 54 20.40 1.84 3.20
CA ALA A 54 19.59 2.37 2.10
C ALA A 54 18.15 2.52 2.54
N SER A 55 17.46 3.55 2.05
CA SER A 55 16.05 3.79 2.32
C SER A 55 15.34 4.37 1.12
N LEU A 56 14.02 4.14 1.05
CA LEU A 56 13.15 4.63 -0.01
C LEU A 56 11.96 5.34 0.63
N GLN A 57 11.57 6.46 0.06
CA GLN A 57 10.38 7.20 0.46
C GLN A 57 9.32 7.14 -0.66
N PHE A 58 8.13 6.65 -0.32
CA PHE A 58 7.03 6.53 -1.26
C PHE A 58 5.82 7.36 -0.83
N HIS A 59 5.16 7.97 -1.81
CA HIS A 59 3.78 8.40 -1.68
C HIS A 59 2.87 7.30 -2.23
N ILE A 60 1.93 6.84 -1.39
CA ILE A 60 1.04 5.73 -1.74
C ILE A 60 -0.41 6.22 -1.64
N LYS A 61 -1.18 6.10 -2.74
CA LYS A 61 -2.63 6.25 -2.76
C LYS A 61 -3.26 4.87 -2.91
N ALA A 62 -3.87 4.38 -1.84
CA ALA A 62 -4.42 3.02 -1.78
C ALA A 62 -5.76 2.99 -1.02
N PRO A 63 -6.63 1.99 -1.30
CA PRO A 63 -7.81 1.74 -0.49
C PRO A 63 -7.45 1.47 0.97
N VAL A 64 -8.33 1.87 1.90
CA VAL A 64 -8.10 1.71 3.34
C VAL A 64 -7.79 0.27 3.73
N PHE A 65 -8.43 -0.72 3.13
CA PHE A 65 -8.19 -2.13 3.43
C PHE A 65 -6.78 -2.59 3.01
N VAL A 66 -6.18 -1.99 1.97
CA VAL A 66 -4.77 -2.23 1.60
C VAL A 66 -3.84 -1.52 2.57
N ALA A 67 -4.09 -0.24 2.86
CA ALA A 67 -3.29 0.56 3.79
C ALA A 67 -3.26 -0.09 5.18
N ARG A 68 -4.40 -0.63 5.66
CA ARG A 68 -4.50 -1.35 6.93
C ARG A 68 -3.65 -2.63 6.99
N GLN A 69 -3.47 -3.31 5.87
CA GLN A 69 -2.56 -4.47 5.80
C GLN A 69 -1.09 -4.01 5.79
N LEU A 70 -0.80 -2.99 5.04
CA LEU A 70 0.56 -2.50 4.88
C LEU A 70 1.11 -1.93 6.20
N VAL A 71 0.31 -1.16 6.95
CA VAL A 71 0.71 -0.55 8.23
C VAL A 71 1.00 -1.57 9.34
N LYS A 72 0.55 -2.81 9.22
CA LYS A 72 0.90 -3.88 10.17
C LYS A 72 2.36 -4.31 10.06
N HIS A 73 3.00 -4.05 8.95
CA HIS A 73 4.42 -4.27 8.78
C HIS A 73 5.18 -3.07 9.38
N GLN A 74 5.64 -3.21 10.62
CA GLN A 74 6.21 -2.11 11.39
C GLN A 74 7.73 -2.01 11.32
N ILE A 75 8.40 -3.14 11.07
CA ILE A 75 9.86 -3.16 11.05
C ILE A 75 10.38 -2.52 9.77
N GLY A 76 11.19 -1.47 9.92
CA GLY A 76 11.78 -0.74 8.80
C GLY A 76 10.82 0.18 8.05
N LEU A 77 9.57 0.34 8.50
CA LEU A 77 8.60 1.26 7.91
C LEU A 77 8.21 2.36 8.88
N THR A 78 8.23 3.59 8.38
CA THR A 78 7.68 4.76 9.08
C THR A 78 6.50 5.29 8.26
N TRP A 79 5.38 5.56 8.93
CA TRP A 79 4.12 5.94 8.31
C TRP A 79 3.66 7.31 8.70
N ASN A 80 3.20 8.06 7.71
CA ASN A 80 2.35 9.22 7.90
C ASN A 80 1.19 9.09 6.92
N GLU A 81 -0.02 9.40 7.36
CA GLU A 81 -1.21 9.36 6.51
C GLU A 81 -2.01 10.66 6.63
N VAL A 82 -2.82 10.93 5.61
CA VAL A 82 -3.79 12.02 5.65
C VAL A 82 -4.76 11.78 6.80
N SER A 83 -4.86 12.74 7.70
CA SER A 83 -5.73 12.64 8.87
C SER A 83 -7.02 13.43 8.66
N ARG A 84 -8.16 12.76 8.81
CA ARG A 84 -9.48 13.39 8.81
C ARG A 84 -9.73 14.30 10.01
N ARG A 85 -8.80 14.37 10.96
CA ARG A 85 -8.83 15.38 12.02
C ARG A 85 -8.46 16.78 11.53
N TYR A 86 -7.73 16.86 10.42
CA TYR A 86 -7.20 18.12 9.87
C TYR A 86 -7.69 18.42 8.47
N VAL A 87 -8.18 17.42 7.77
CA VAL A 87 -8.56 17.52 6.36
C VAL A 87 -10.02 17.12 6.23
N ASP A 88 -10.84 18.04 5.74
CA ASP A 88 -12.27 17.88 5.49
C ASP A 88 -12.62 17.80 4.00
N ASP A 89 -11.62 17.67 3.14
CA ASP A 89 -11.80 17.48 1.70
C ASP A 89 -12.75 16.32 1.40
N LYS A 90 -13.37 16.39 0.23
CA LYS A 90 -14.24 15.34 -0.27
C LYS A 90 -13.52 13.99 -0.29
N PRO A 91 -14.04 12.96 0.41
CA PRO A 91 -13.42 11.64 0.45
C PRO A 91 -13.46 10.95 -0.92
N ASP A 92 -12.36 10.31 -1.28
CA ASP A 92 -12.31 9.37 -2.40
C ASP A 92 -12.83 8.01 -1.96
N PHE A 93 -13.62 7.37 -2.81
CA PHE A 93 -14.10 6.01 -2.59
C PHE A 93 -13.46 5.05 -3.58
N TYR A 94 -13.12 3.86 -3.10
CA TYR A 94 -12.62 2.80 -3.96
C TYR A 94 -13.76 2.19 -4.75
N HIS A 95 -13.56 2.10 -6.07
CA HIS A 95 -14.47 1.41 -6.98
C HIS A 95 -13.74 0.20 -7.58
N PRO A 96 -14.14 -1.04 -7.23
CA PRO A 96 -13.56 -2.22 -7.87
C PRO A 96 -13.79 -2.20 -9.38
N LEU A 97 -12.75 -2.46 -10.16
CA LEU A 97 -12.88 -2.68 -11.60
C LEU A 97 -13.47 -4.07 -11.88
N ILE A 98 -13.11 -5.03 -11.04
CA ILE A 98 -13.63 -6.40 -11.07
C ILE A 98 -14.00 -6.83 -9.64
N TRP A 99 -15.03 -7.64 -9.51
CA TRP A 99 -15.42 -8.27 -8.25
C TRP A 99 -14.85 -9.68 -8.21
N ARG A 100 -13.98 -9.95 -7.25
CA ARG A 100 -13.29 -11.24 -7.13
C ARG A 100 -14.02 -12.17 -6.18
N GLY A 101 -14.10 -13.44 -6.55
CA GLY A 101 -14.70 -14.47 -5.73
C GLY A 101 -13.91 -14.76 -4.45
N LYS A 102 -14.58 -15.39 -3.49
CA LYS A 102 -13.95 -15.96 -2.31
C LYS A 102 -13.07 -17.15 -2.71
N ALA A 103 -11.90 -17.28 -2.12
CA ALA A 103 -11.05 -18.46 -2.33
C ALA A 103 -11.47 -19.57 -1.35
N ASP A 104 -11.69 -20.77 -1.86
CA ASP A 104 -12.13 -21.94 -1.04
C ASP A 104 -11.00 -22.51 -0.19
N ASP A 105 -9.77 -22.46 -0.70
CA ASP A 105 -8.58 -23.09 -0.13
C ASP A 105 -7.70 -22.12 0.70
N LYS A 106 -8.04 -20.85 0.75
CA LYS A 106 -7.25 -19.81 1.43
C LYS A 106 -8.03 -19.21 2.59
N LYS A 107 -7.41 -19.20 3.76
CA LYS A 107 -7.97 -18.51 4.93
C LYS A 107 -8.05 -17.00 4.74
N GLN A 108 -7.18 -16.44 3.90
CA GLN A 108 -7.12 -15.02 3.56
C GLN A 108 -6.84 -14.86 2.08
N GLY A 109 -7.58 -13.97 1.43
CA GLY A 109 -7.43 -13.66 0.03
C GLY A 109 -8.69 -13.90 -0.79
N SER A 110 -8.59 -13.65 -2.07
CA SER A 110 -9.65 -13.84 -3.06
C SER A 110 -9.19 -14.84 -4.12
N SER A 111 -10.13 -15.49 -4.78
CA SER A 111 -9.87 -16.28 -5.97
C SER A 111 -9.57 -15.36 -7.17
N ASP A 112 -9.06 -15.95 -8.26
CA ASP A 112 -8.91 -15.23 -9.52
C ASP A 112 -10.19 -15.26 -10.36
N ILE A 113 -11.26 -15.90 -9.85
CA ILE A 113 -12.56 -15.95 -10.48
C ILE A 113 -13.22 -14.57 -10.35
N GLU A 114 -13.60 -14.00 -11.49
CA GLU A 114 -14.41 -12.78 -11.53
C GLU A 114 -15.88 -13.14 -11.26
N ILE A 115 -16.50 -12.38 -10.38
CA ILE A 115 -17.93 -12.53 -10.03
C ILE A 115 -18.71 -11.45 -10.73
N ASP A 116 -19.67 -11.87 -11.55
CA ASP A 116 -20.70 -10.98 -12.06
C ASP A 116 -21.74 -10.73 -10.94
N ILE A 117 -21.73 -9.51 -10.41
CA ILE A 117 -22.67 -9.09 -9.37
C ILE A 117 -24.03 -8.67 -9.92
N ASN A 118 -24.19 -8.65 -11.26
CA ASN A 118 -25.44 -8.38 -11.95
C ASN A 118 -25.77 -9.54 -12.91
N PRO A 119 -26.04 -10.75 -12.39
CA PRO A 119 -26.25 -11.91 -13.26
C PRO A 119 -27.43 -11.71 -14.20
N ALA A 120 -27.34 -12.31 -15.38
CA ALA A 120 -28.40 -12.28 -16.38
C ALA A 120 -29.73 -12.77 -15.80
N GLY A 121 -30.81 -12.02 -16.02
CA GLY A 121 -32.16 -12.33 -15.48
C GLY A 121 -32.46 -11.66 -14.12
N HIS A 122 -31.57 -10.89 -13.57
CA HIS A 122 -31.88 -10.07 -12.40
C HIS A 122 -32.89 -8.98 -12.78
N THR A 123 -34.03 -8.93 -12.07
CA THR A 123 -35.13 -7.99 -12.37
C THR A 123 -35.17 -6.78 -11.44
N GLY A 124 -34.27 -6.71 -10.46
CA GLY A 124 -34.14 -5.59 -9.53
C GLY A 124 -33.12 -4.54 -10.00
N PRO A 125 -32.87 -3.50 -9.19
CA PRO A 125 -31.76 -2.59 -9.40
C PRO A 125 -30.45 -3.37 -9.51
N ALA A 126 -29.56 -2.94 -10.41
CA ALA A 126 -28.27 -3.59 -10.52
C ALA A 126 -27.47 -3.43 -9.21
N MET A 127 -26.85 -4.49 -8.72
CA MET A 127 -26.04 -4.44 -7.47
C MET A 127 -24.94 -3.37 -7.53
N VAL A 128 -24.44 -3.08 -8.74
CA VAL A 128 -23.48 -1.97 -8.98
C VAL A 128 -24.15 -0.62 -8.66
N ASP A 129 -25.41 -0.45 -9.02
CA ASP A 129 -26.14 0.81 -8.75
C ASP A 129 -26.39 0.96 -7.26
N ASP A 130 -26.76 -0.11 -6.56
CA ASP A 130 -26.92 -0.11 -5.11
C ASP A 130 -25.59 0.25 -4.40
N TYR A 131 -24.47 -0.32 -4.85
CA TYR A 131 -23.15 0.02 -4.33
C TYR A 131 -22.82 1.51 -4.55
N GLN A 132 -23.06 2.02 -5.76
CA GLN A 132 -22.85 3.43 -6.06
C GLN A 132 -23.78 4.34 -5.26
N GLN A 133 -25.04 3.94 -5.07
CA GLN A 133 -25.99 4.71 -4.28
C GLN A 133 -25.60 4.75 -2.79
N ALA A 134 -25.08 3.64 -2.25
CA ALA A 134 -24.55 3.62 -0.89
C ALA A 134 -23.41 4.61 -0.72
N ILE A 135 -22.46 4.66 -1.66
CA ILE A 135 -21.37 5.64 -1.68
C ILE A 135 -21.91 7.08 -1.72
N LYS A 136 -22.87 7.36 -2.59
CA LYS A 136 -23.48 8.70 -2.70
C LYS A 136 -24.13 9.11 -1.38
N ASN A 137 -24.85 8.21 -0.74
CA ASN A 137 -25.50 8.46 0.55
C ASN A 137 -24.49 8.72 1.66
N CYS A 138 -23.42 7.91 1.76
CA CYS A 138 -22.34 8.12 2.71
C CYS A 138 -21.68 9.48 2.53
N ARG A 139 -21.35 9.84 1.28
CA ARG A 139 -20.76 11.14 0.96
C ARG A 139 -21.67 12.31 1.34
N TRP A 140 -22.93 12.23 0.96
CA TRP A 140 -23.92 13.26 1.31
C TRP A 140 -24.06 13.43 2.83
N THR A 141 -24.12 12.32 3.56
CA THR A 141 -24.20 12.37 5.03
C THR A 141 -22.96 13.05 5.63
N TYR A 142 -21.78 12.70 5.17
CA TYR A 142 -20.52 13.32 5.59
C TYR A 142 -20.54 14.83 5.34
N GLU A 143 -20.83 15.26 4.12
CA GLU A 143 -20.88 16.67 3.73
C GLU A 143 -21.92 17.46 4.55
N GLU A 144 -23.08 16.87 4.83
CA GLU A 144 -24.13 17.48 5.65
C GLU A 144 -23.74 17.61 7.14
N LEU A 145 -23.02 16.61 7.68
CA LEU A 145 -22.53 16.67 9.04
C LEU A 145 -21.49 17.80 9.19
N LEU A 146 -20.55 17.89 8.26
CA LEU A 146 -19.58 19.01 8.23
C LEU A 146 -20.28 20.37 8.13
N ARG A 147 -21.28 20.50 7.25
CA ARG A 147 -22.05 21.74 7.08
C ARG A 147 -22.78 22.14 8.35
N LYS A 148 -23.15 21.19 9.20
CA LYS A 148 -23.76 21.41 10.53
C LYS A 148 -22.75 21.69 11.62
N GLY A 149 -21.45 21.70 11.33
CA GLY A 149 -20.38 21.98 12.28
C GLY A 149 -19.88 20.77 13.05
N VAL A 150 -20.19 19.55 12.61
CA VAL A 150 -19.59 18.33 13.17
C VAL A 150 -18.13 18.25 12.75
N CYS A 151 -17.26 17.86 13.67
CA CYS A 151 -15.83 17.72 13.36
C CYS A 151 -15.56 16.57 12.37
N PRO A 152 -14.54 16.68 11.50
CA PRO A 152 -14.29 15.73 10.43
C PRO A 152 -14.11 14.28 10.89
N GLU A 153 -13.53 14.06 12.08
CA GLU A 153 -13.32 12.71 12.61
C GLU A 153 -14.61 12.02 13.08
N GLN A 154 -15.70 12.76 13.28
CA GLN A 154 -17.01 12.21 13.69
C GLN A 154 -18.00 12.18 12.54
N ALA A 155 -17.77 12.96 11.52
CA ALA A 155 -18.60 12.98 10.31
C ALA A 155 -18.33 11.76 9.43
#